data_0c16609af751a86933eb9f3f2350fb9b
#
_entry.id   0c16609af751a86933eb9f3f2350fb9b
#
_cell.length_a   1.000
_cell.length_b   1.000
_cell.length_c   1.000
_cell.angle_alpha   90.00
_cell.angle_beta   90.00
_cell.angle_gamma   90.00
#
_symmetry.space_group_name_H-M   'P 1'
#
loop_
_entity.id
_entity.type
_entity.pdbx_description
1 polymer ?
#
loop_
_entity_poly.entity_id
_entity_poly.type
_entity_poly.pdbx_seq_one_letter_code
_entity_poly.pdbx_strand_id
1 'polypeptide(L)'
;MNSELPDGEITGSETPANGHTFGTNGHTNGHTNGHTNGTNGHRVRVLAADPHPITLSGLQRILRSDPELELVGVCGTGKEALEALELCASLCPLVLITDVSLPDMSGVELWRAIKRSAPDAEVLVLTAADDNASILEAVGAGVSGYVLKDITPENLLRAIHAVRRGQTLVHPRIARRMADRLTRIASDGNGGLVVGETLTEREAEILTEVAKGLSNREIAQKLYISESTVKSRLKTIFSKLKVRARTQAAAYAIRRGYVR
;
A
#
# COMPACT_ATOMS: atom_id res chain seq x y z
N MET A 1 -20.89 56.83 -39.87
CA MET A 1 -22.01 56.16 -40.53
C MET A 1 -22.38 55.05 -39.58
N ASN A 2 -23.25 55.31 -38.61
CA ASN A 2 -24.73 55.19 -38.61
C ASN A 2 -25.11 53.77 -38.99
N SER A 3 -25.88 53.01 -38.27
CA SER A 3 -27.05 53.24 -37.41
C SER A 3 -27.43 51.91 -36.74
N GLU A 4 -27.66 51.86 -35.47
CA GLU A 4 -28.99 51.93 -34.82
C GLU A 4 -29.66 50.57 -34.59
N LEU A 5 -29.92 50.38 -33.30
CA LEU A 5 -30.86 49.45 -32.65
C LEU A 5 -32.32 49.80 -33.05
N PRO A 6 -33.30 48.99 -32.72
CA PRO A 6 -34.04 49.30 -31.51
C PRO A 6 -34.59 48.09 -30.66
N ASP A 7 -34.98 48.53 -29.49
CA ASP A 7 -35.69 47.92 -28.37
C ASP A 7 -37.06 47.29 -28.67
N GLY A 8 -37.53 46.47 -27.74
CA GLY A 8 -38.92 46.03 -27.64
C GLY A 8 -39.19 45.29 -26.36
N GLU A 9 -39.49 46.03 -25.27
CA GLU A 9 -40.19 45.57 -24.06
C GLU A 9 -41.59 45.09 -24.38
N ILE A 10 -42.22 44.29 -23.52
CA ILE A 10 -43.42 44.51 -22.67
C ILE A 10 -43.89 43.22 -22.02
N THR A 11 -43.85 43.07 -20.73
CA THR A 11 -44.85 43.03 -19.64
C THR A 11 -45.96 41.98 -19.63
N GLY A 12 -46.27 41.54 -18.41
CA GLY A 12 -47.54 41.12 -17.86
C GLY A 12 -47.54 39.73 -17.22
N SER A 13 -47.36 39.60 -15.90
CA SER A 13 -48.32 39.59 -14.80
C SER A 13 -49.40 38.51 -14.91
N GLU A 14 -49.46 37.60 -13.97
CA GLU A 14 -50.51 37.42 -12.95
C GLU A 14 -50.52 36.02 -12.33
N THR A 15 -50.44 35.95 -11.04
CA THR A 15 -50.95 34.86 -10.17
C THR A 15 -52.45 35.13 -9.96
N PRO A 16 -53.34 34.15 -9.60
CA PRO A 16 -53.39 33.72 -8.23
C PRO A 16 -53.93 32.27 -7.93
N ALA A 17 -53.60 31.84 -6.74
CA ALA A 17 -54.37 31.23 -5.65
C ALA A 17 -55.23 29.95 -5.76
N ASN A 18 -54.98 29.11 -4.74
CA ASN A 18 -55.89 28.29 -3.93
C ASN A 18 -56.51 26.98 -4.42
N GLY A 19 -56.35 25.97 -3.61
CA GLY A 19 -57.26 24.82 -3.52
C GLY A 19 -56.71 23.62 -2.74
N HIS A 20 -56.95 23.59 -1.44
CA HIS A 20 -57.16 22.46 -0.51
C HIS A 20 -57.45 21.08 -1.15
N THR A 21 -57.05 19.92 -0.71
CA THR A 21 -57.05 19.19 0.57
C THR A 21 -56.95 17.67 0.32
N PHE A 22 -56.59 16.91 1.40
CA PHE A 22 -56.70 15.46 1.69
C PHE A 22 -55.83 14.53 0.85
N GLY A 23 -54.84 13.83 1.36
CA GLY A 23 -54.81 12.96 2.56
C GLY A 23 -55.01 11.51 2.10
N THR A 24 -53.92 10.73 2.00
CA THR A 24 -53.94 9.29 2.33
C THR A 24 -52.53 8.79 2.62
N ASN A 25 -52.41 8.10 3.74
CA ASN A 25 -51.27 7.37 4.23
C ASN A 25 -50.85 6.27 3.27
N GLY A 26 -49.55 6.22 2.95
CA GLY A 26 -48.91 5.09 2.31
C GLY A 26 -47.54 4.89 2.93
N HIS A 27 -47.46 4.06 3.98
CA HIS A 27 -46.21 3.54 4.51
C HIS A 27 -45.57 2.63 3.48
N THR A 28 -44.48 3.05 2.84
CA THR A 28 -43.53 2.15 2.22
C THR A 28 -42.17 2.38 2.87
N ASN A 29 -41.83 1.47 3.79
CA ASN A 29 -40.48 1.32 4.34
C ASN A 29 -39.51 0.92 3.20
N GLY A 30 -38.91 1.89 2.57
CA GLY A 30 -37.76 1.72 1.69
C GLY A 30 -36.49 1.88 2.54
N HIS A 31 -36.01 0.83 3.20
CA HIS A 31 -34.67 0.78 3.77
C HIS A 31 -33.68 0.68 2.62
N THR A 32 -33.31 1.79 2.03
CA THR A 32 -32.06 1.88 1.28
C THR A 32 -30.93 1.99 2.31
N ASN A 33 -30.38 0.85 2.70
CA ASN A 33 -29.10 0.78 3.38
C ASN A 33 -28.00 1.32 2.46
N GLY A 34 -27.90 2.62 2.36
CA GLY A 34 -26.71 3.29 1.89
C GLY A 34 -25.61 3.07 2.91
N HIS A 35 -24.88 1.97 2.80
CA HIS A 35 -23.58 1.83 3.47
C HIS A 35 -22.61 2.82 2.82
N THR A 36 -22.74 4.09 3.16
CA THR A 36 -21.61 5.00 3.09
C THR A 36 -20.63 4.54 4.16
N ASN A 37 -19.71 3.68 3.77
CA ASN A 37 -18.49 3.46 4.54
C ASN A 37 -17.84 4.83 4.72
N GLY A 38 -18.09 5.46 5.86
CA GLY A 38 -17.38 6.63 6.33
C GLY A 38 -15.91 6.26 6.59
N THR A 39 -15.13 6.14 5.54
CA THR A 39 -13.69 6.29 5.63
C THR A 39 -13.47 7.78 5.86
N ASN A 40 -13.22 8.17 7.11
CA ASN A 40 -12.63 9.45 7.42
C ASN A 40 -11.47 9.64 6.45
N GLY A 41 -11.62 10.63 5.53
CA GLY A 41 -10.81 10.77 4.32
C GLY A 41 -9.39 11.26 4.59
N HIS A 42 -8.57 10.46 5.25
CA HIS A 42 -7.14 10.70 5.28
C HIS A 42 -6.54 10.09 3.99
N ARG A 43 -6.13 10.96 3.08
CA ARG A 43 -5.36 10.57 1.90
C ARG A 43 -4.13 9.78 2.32
N VAL A 44 -3.76 8.80 1.51
CA VAL A 44 -2.50 8.07 1.69
C VAL A 44 -1.35 8.98 1.31
N ARG A 45 -0.49 9.30 2.25
CA ARG A 45 0.70 10.12 1.97
C ARG A 45 1.78 9.29 1.33
N VAL A 46 2.37 9.83 0.28
CA VAL A 46 3.41 9.16 -0.49
C VAL A 46 4.64 10.05 -0.52
N LEU A 47 5.77 9.50 -0.09
CA LEU A 47 7.10 10.08 -0.26
C LEU A 47 7.83 9.27 -1.32
N ALA A 48 8.41 9.91 -2.32
CA ALA A 48 9.15 9.23 -3.39
C ALA A 48 10.63 9.61 -3.37
N ALA A 49 11.53 8.63 -3.43
CA ALA A 49 12.98 8.80 -3.48
C ALA A 49 13.58 8.01 -4.64
N ASP A 50 14.16 8.70 -5.61
CA ASP A 50 14.77 8.09 -6.81
C ASP A 50 15.88 8.98 -7.35
N PRO A 51 17.06 8.44 -7.73
CA PRO A 51 18.16 9.27 -8.22
C PRO A 51 17.91 9.84 -9.63
N HIS A 52 16.89 9.37 -10.33
CA HIS A 52 16.63 9.74 -11.73
C HIS A 52 15.51 10.79 -11.82
N PRO A 53 15.79 12.02 -12.25
CA PRO A 53 14.80 13.10 -12.35
C PRO A 53 13.59 12.75 -13.22
N ILE A 54 13.80 11.98 -14.31
CA ILE A 54 12.72 11.53 -15.20
C ILE A 54 11.76 10.61 -14.44
N THR A 55 12.29 9.69 -13.64
CA THR A 55 11.45 8.81 -12.80
C THR A 55 10.64 9.63 -11.80
N LEU A 56 11.26 10.58 -11.11
CA LEU A 56 10.57 11.46 -10.16
C LEU A 56 9.46 12.27 -10.84
N SER A 57 9.71 12.82 -12.03
CA SER A 57 8.70 13.54 -12.80
C SER A 57 7.53 12.64 -13.21
N GLY A 58 7.82 11.41 -13.61
CA GLY A 58 6.82 10.39 -13.92
C GLY A 58 5.99 10.02 -12.70
N LEU A 59 6.64 9.76 -11.56
CA LEU A 59 5.97 9.45 -10.29
C LEU A 59 5.07 10.61 -9.83
N GLN A 60 5.54 11.86 -9.90
CA GLN A 60 4.71 13.02 -9.56
C GLN A 60 3.43 13.06 -10.37
N ARG A 61 3.51 12.83 -11.68
CA ARG A 61 2.34 12.84 -12.57
C ARG A 61 1.37 11.72 -12.22
N ILE A 62 1.89 10.50 -12.02
CA ILE A 62 1.09 9.32 -11.68
C ILE A 62 0.40 9.51 -10.33
N LEU A 63 1.15 9.89 -9.29
CA LEU A 63 0.61 10.03 -7.94
C LEU A 63 -0.44 11.14 -7.82
N ARG A 64 -0.26 12.25 -8.57
CA ARG A 64 -1.26 13.34 -8.60
C ARG A 64 -2.53 12.99 -9.37
N SER A 65 -2.54 11.94 -10.19
CA SER A 65 -3.74 11.50 -10.89
C SER A 65 -4.74 10.75 -10.00
N ASP A 66 -4.31 10.31 -8.82
CA ASP A 66 -5.14 9.60 -7.85
C ASP A 66 -5.55 10.53 -6.70
N PRO A 67 -6.85 10.86 -6.55
CA PRO A 67 -7.32 11.78 -5.51
C PRO A 67 -7.21 11.23 -4.09
N GLU A 68 -7.04 9.91 -3.93
CA GLU A 68 -6.84 9.26 -2.63
C GLU A 68 -5.38 9.35 -2.14
N LEU A 69 -4.46 9.79 -3.01
CA LEU A 69 -3.04 9.96 -2.68
C LEU A 69 -2.69 11.44 -2.44
N GLU A 70 -1.77 11.66 -1.53
CA GLU A 70 -1.14 12.95 -1.26
C GLU A 70 0.38 12.81 -1.38
N LEU A 71 0.94 13.39 -2.43
CA LEU A 71 2.39 13.41 -2.62
C LEU A 71 3.01 14.44 -1.67
N VAL A 72 3.73 13.97 -0.64
CA VAL A 72 4.34 14.82 0.38
C VAL A 72 5.75 15.27 0.00
N GLY A 73 6.44 14.55 -0.89
CA GLY A 73 7.75 14.95 -1.39
C GLY A 73 8.27 14.03 -2.48
N VAL A 74 9.20 14.59 -3.28
CA VAL A 74 10.05 13.83 -4.22
C VAL A 74 11.50 14.23 -3.97
N CYS A 75 12.37 13.25 -3.80
CA CYS A 75 13.73 13.41 -3.32
C CYS A 75 14.69 12.69 -4.24
N GLY A 76 15.84 13.31 -4.57
CA GLY A 76 16.89 12.69 -5.34
C GLY A 76 17.85 11.87 -4.50
N THR A 77 17.83 12.08 -3.18
CA THR A 77 18.73 11.48 -2.20
C THR A 77 17.99 10.95 -0.98
N GLY A 78 18.62 10.04 -0.24
CA GLY A 78 18.07 9.54 1.01
C GLY A 78 18.02 10.59 2.11
N LYS A 79 19.00 11.50 2.14
CA LYS A 79 19.04 12.61 3.08
C LYS A 79 17.86 13.55 2.90
N GLU A 80 17.57 13.98 1.66
CA GLU A 80 16.39 14.78 1.33
C GLU A 80 15.09 14.07 1.77
N ALA A 81 15.01 12.75 1.59
CA ALA A 81 13.84 11.98 2.00
C ALA A 81 13.67 11.94 3.52
N LEU A 82 14.76 11.86 4.29
CA LEU A 82 14.71 11.93 5.76
C LEU A 82 14.30 13.32 6.24
N GLU A 83 14.85 14.38 5.65
CA GLU A 83 14.47 15.76 5.96
C GLU A 83 12.98 16.02 5.64
N ALA A 84 12.49 15.53 4.49
CA ALA A 84 11.07 15.63 4.15
C ALA A 84 10.18 14.87 5.13
N LEU A 85 10.64 13.72 5.65
CA LEU A 85 9.92 12.95 6.66
C LEU A 85 9.80 13.71 7.99
N GLU A 86 10.87 14.37 8.44
CA GLU A 86 10.85 15.14 9.69
C GLU A 86 9.79 16.24 9.67
N LEU A 87 9.60 16.89 8.51
CA LEU A 87 8.54 17.88 8.31
C LEU A 87 7.13 17.26 8.31
N CYS A 88 7.03 15.96 8.02
CA CYS A 88 5.77 15.22 7.89
C CYS A 88 5.49 14.24 9.03
N ALA A 89 6.37 14.13 10.03
CA ALA A 89 6.40 13.05 11.03
C ALA A 89 5.13 12.86 11.88
N SER A 90 4.27 13.89 11.97
CA SER A 90 2.99 13.79 12.70
C SER A 90 1.85 13.21 11.86
N LEU A 91 2.11 12.78 10.63
CA LEU A 91 1.08 12.61 9.61
C LEU A 91 1.07 11.18 9.02
N CYS A 92 0.82 10.14 9.83
CA CYS A 92 0.49 8.80 9.30
C CYS A 92 -0.93 8.77 8.68
N PRO A 93 -1.15 8.01 7.60
CA PRO A 93 -0.35 6.92 7.05
C PRO A 93 0.64 7.32 5.95
N LEU A 94 1.84 6.77 5.96
CA LEU A 94 2.90 7.04 4.98
C LEU A 94 3.27 5.79 4.17
N VAL A 95 3.40 5.96 2.86
CA VAL A 95 4.02 4.99 1.96
C VAL A 95 5.28 5.62 1.36
N LEU A 96 6.43 5.01 1.59
CA LEU A 96 7.66 5.37 0.91
C LEU A 96 7.76 4.58 -0.40
N ILE A 97 7.96 5.26 -1.52
CA ILE A 97 8.42 4.65 -2.77
C ILE A 97 9.91 4.98 -2.89
N THR A 98 10.78 3.97 -2.99
CA THR A 98 12.22 4.22 -3.08
C THR A 98 12.89 3.32 -4.11
N ASP A 99 13.91 3.83 -4.79
CA ASP A 99 14.86 2.97 -5.50
C ASP A 99 15.74 2.21 -4.48
N VAL A 100 16.32 1.11 -4.91
CA VAL A 100 17.30 0.34 -4.12
C VAL A 100 18.58 1.13 -3.90
N SER A 101 19.01 1.90 -4.90
CA SER A 101 20.27 2.63 -4.88
C SER A 101 20.01 4.13 -4.96
N LEU A 102 20.33 4.85 -3.90
CA LEU A 102 20.36 6.31 -3.88
C LEU A 102 21.83 6.79 -3.85
N PRO A 103 22.11 8.04 -4.23
CA PRO A 103 23.49 8.53 -4.33
C PRO A 103 24.27 8.53 -3.01
N ASP A 104 23.58 8.67 -1.90
CA ASP A 104 24.13 8.87 -0.56
C ASP A 104 23.91 7.69 0.40
N MET A 105 22.94 6.83 0.11
CA MET A 105 22.65 5.62 0.89
C MET A 105 21.86 4.60 0.07
N SER A 106 21.77 3.37 0.56
CA SER A 106 20.86 2.40 -0.05
C SER A 106 19.38 2.68 0.34
N GLY A 107 18.44 2.32 -0.53
CA GLY A 107 17.01 2.40 -0.21
C GLY A 107 16.62 1.60 1.03
N VAL A 108 17.38 0.55 1.34
CA VAL A 108 17.19 -0.27 2.56
C VAL A 108 17.65 0.48 3.81
N GLU A 109 18.75 1.23 3.75
CA GLU A 109 19.19 2.09 4.85
C GLU A 109 18.20 3.21 5.10
N LEU A 110 17.72 3.87 4.04
CA LEU A 110 16.64 4.85 4.11
C LEU A 110 15.41 4.25 4.78
N TRP A 111 14.96 3.09 4.33
CA TRP A 111 13.82 2.40 4.92
C TRP A 111 13.99 2.12 6.40
N ARG A 112 15.16 1.58 6.80
CA ARG A 112 15.45 1.32 8.21
C ARG A 112 15.43 2.59 9.06
N ALA A 113 15.90 3.71 8.51
CA ALA A 113 15.83 5.01 9.17
C ALA A 113 14.38 5.48 9.35
N ILE A 114 13.59 5.43 8.28
CA ILE A 114 12.18 5.82 8.30
C ILE A 114 11.37 4.96 9.27
N LYS A 115 11.62 3.65 9.29
CA LYS A 115 10.89 2.73 10.19
C LYS A 115 11.12 2.99 11.67
N ARG A 116 12.26 3.62 12.02
CA ARG A 116 12.54 4.05 13.42
C ARG A 116 11.69 5.27 13.82
N SER A 117 11.48 6.20 12.91
CA SER A 117 10.72 7.45 13.15
C SER A 117 9.23 7.28 12.89
N ALA A 118 8.86 6.45 11.93
CA ALA A 118 7.48 6.16 11.53
C ALA A 118 7.23 4.63 11.46
N PRO A 119 6.98 3.96 12.58
CA PRO A 119 6.82 2.49 12.64
C PRO A 119 5.69 1.95 11.77
N ASP A 120 4.64 2.74 11.53
CA ASP A 120 3.47 2.39 10.71
C ASP A 120 3.65 2.73 9.23
N ALA A 121 4.79 3.30 8.83
CA ALA A 121 5.11 3.55 7.43
C ALA A 121 5.26 2.22 6.68
N GLU A 122 4.83 2.20 5.43
CA GLU A 122 5.01 1.09 4.52
C GLU A 122 6.00 1.47 3.42
N VAL A 123 6.70 0.50 2.82
CA VAL A 123 7.65 0.77 1.75
C VAL A 123 7.38 -0.08 0.53
N LEU A 124 7.39 0.57 -0.62
CA LEU A 124 7.35 -0.02 -1.94
C LEU A 124 8.69 0.29 -2.64
N VAL A 125 9.51 -0.73 -2.84
CA VAL A 125 10.73 -0.59 -3.64
C VAL A 125 10.35 -0.58 -5.11
N LEU A 126 10.79 0.46 -5.82
CA LEU A 126 10.59 0.64 -7.26
C LEU A 126 11.95 0.77 -7.94
N THR A 127 12.41 -0.24 -8.66
CA THR A 127 13.76 -0.25 -9.21
C THR A 127 13.82 -0.76 -10.65
N ALA A 128 14.81 -0.31 -11.39
CA ALA A 128 15.16 -0.89 -12.68
C ALA A 128 16.05 -2.14 -12.52
N ALA A 129 16.76 -2.23 -11.41
CA ALA A 129 17.64 -3.35 -11.12
C ALA A 129 16.87 -4.57 -10.61
N ASP A 130 17.18 -5.71 -11.17
CA ASP A 130 16.63 -6.99 -10.74
C ASP A 130 17.74 -7.93 -10.22
N ASP A 131 18.83 -7.34 -9.68
CA ASP A 131 19.94 -8.11 -9.14
C ASP A 131 19.54 -8.83 -7.84
N ASN A 132 20.11 -10.01 -7.65
CA ASN A 132 19.73 -10.90 -6.55
C ASN A 132 20.15 -10.37 -5.17
N ALA A 133 21.20 -9.55 -5.09
CA ALA A 133 21.72 -9.04 -3.81
C ALA A 133 20.77 -7.99 -3.24
N SER A 134 20.40 -7.01 -4.06
CA SER A 134 19.48 -5.93 -3.70
C SER A 134 18.08 -6.45 -3.31
N ILE A 135 17.59 -7.47 -4.05
CA ILE A 135 16.31 -8.11 -3.73
C ILE A 135 16.35 -8.75 -2.34
N LEU A 136 17.41 -9.52 -2.05
CA LEU A 136 17.54 -10.21 -0.76
C LEU A 136 17.70 -9.24 0.40
N GLU A 137 18.45 -8.17 0.19
CA GLU A 137 18.63 -7.12 1.20
C GLU A 137 17.28 -6.42 1.50
N ALA A 138 16.55 -6.01 0.48
CA ALA A 138 15.24 -5.38 0.62
C ALA A 138 14.24 -6.29 1.38
N VAL A 139 14.17 -7.55 1.00
CA VAL A 139 13.31 -8.53 1.68
C VAL A 139 13.79 -8.79 3.10
N GLY A 140 15.10 -8.90 3.31
CA GLY A 140 15.71 -9.03 4.64
C GLY A 140 15.41 -7.84 5.55
N ALA A 141 15.30 -6.65 4.99
CA ALA A 141 14.92 -5.44 5.71
C ALA A 141 13.42 -5.33 5.99
N GLY A 142 12.59 -6.17 5.33
CA GLY A 142 11.16 -6.19 5.59
C GLY A 142 10.35 -5.18 4.81
N VAL A 143 10.75 -4.90 3.56
CA VAL A 143 9.95 -4.05 2.67
C VAL A 143 8.56 -4.66 2.44
N SER A 144 7.57 -3.80 2.30
CA SER A 144 6.17 -4.19 2.13
C SER A 144 5.86 -4.59 0.69
N GLY A 145 6.59 -4.02 -0.28
CA GLY A 145 6.47 -4.37 -1.69
C GLY A 145 7.76 -4.19 -2.48
N TYR A 146 7.88 -4.93 -3.58
CA TYR A 146 9.00 -4.85 -4.51
C TYR A 146 8.47 -4.95 -5.94
N VAL A 147 8.64 -3.90 -6.73
CA VAL A 147 8.20 -3.80 -8.12
C VAL A 147 9.30 -3.24 -9.03
N LEU A 148 9.21 -3.55 -10.30
CA LEU A 148 10.13 -3.07 -11.32
C LEU A 148 9.62 -1.77 -11.95
N LYS A 149 10.53 -0.90 -12.43
CA LYS A 149 10.20 0.37 -13.09
C LYS A 149 9.50 0.21 -14.45
N ASP A 150 9.36 -1.00 -14.97
CA ASP A 150 8.54 -1.33 -16.14
C ASP A 150 7.04 -1.50 -15.82
N ILE A 151 6.65 -1.26 -14.56
CA ILE A 151 5.25 -1.30 -14.11
C ILE A 151 4.41 -0.20 -14.78
N THR A 152 3.17 -0.54 -15.16
CA THR A 152 2.24 0.49 -15.68
C THR A 152 1.76 1.44 -14.59
N PRO A 153 1.36 2.69 -14.91
CA PRO A 153 0.84 3.64 -13.93
C PRO A 153 -0.30 3.07 -13.08
N GLU A 154 -1.26 2.39 -13.70
CA GLU A 154 -2.43 1.81 -13.02
C GLU A 154 -2.01 0.71 -12.03
N ASN A 155 -1.03 -0.10 -12.39
CA ASN A 155 -0.53 -1.16 -11.53
C ASN A 155 0.30 -0.58 -10.38
N LEU A 156 1.03 0.52 -10.61
CA LEU A 156 1.75 1.22 -9.54
C LEU A 156 0.77 1.79 -8.49
N LEU A 157 -0.30 2.45 -8.93
CA LEU A 157 -1.34 2.95 -8.01
C LEU A 157 -1.98 1.80 -7.22
N ARG A 158 -2.32 0.69 -7.88
CA ARG A 158 -2.83 -0.52 -7.20
C ARG A 158 -1.83 -1.06 -6.18
N ALA A 159 -0.53 -1.05 -6.52
CA ALA A 159 0.53 -1.50 -5.62
C ALA A 159 0.62 -0.63 -4.36
N ILE A 160 0.55 0.69 -4.49
CA ILE A 160 0.57 1.63 -3.37
C ILE A 160 -0.62 1.37 -2.43
N HIS A 161 -1.82 1.27 -2.98
CA HIS A 161 -3.03 0.98 -2.19
C HIS A 161 -2.98 -0.41 -1.53
N ALA A 162 -2.43 -1.41 -2.21
CA ALA A 162 -2.27 -2.76 -1.66
C ALA A 162 -1.30 -2.76 -0.47
N VAL A 163 -0.13 -2.14 -0.64
CA VAL A 163 0.88 -2.00 0.42
C VAL A 163 0.32 -1.25 1.61
N ARG A 164 -0.41 -0.16 1.37
CA ARG A 164 -1.08 0.61 2.44
C ARG A 164 -2.09 -0.23 3.24
N ARG A 165 -2.75 -1.20 2.63
CA ARG A 165 -3.65 -2.14 3.31
C ARG A 165 -2.92 -3.28 4.02
N GLY A 166 -1.57 -3.26 4.04
CA GLY A 166 -0.74 -4.29 4.64
C GLY A 166 -0.65 -5.58 3.81
N GLN A 167 -0.95 -5.49 2.51
CA GLN A 167 -0.70 -6.59 1.58
C GLN A 167 0.78 -6.63 1.22
N THR A 168 1.32 -7.82 1.08
CA THR A 168 2.68 -7.99 0.55
C THR A 168 2.63 -8.09 -0.96
N LEU A 169 3.39 -7.24 -1.65
CA LEU A 169 3.41 -7.20 -3.10
C LEU A 169 4.82 -7.47 -3.60
N VAL A 170 5.00 -8.62 -4.24
CA VAL A 170 6.28 -9.00 -4.85
C VAL A 170 6.03 -9.38 -6.29
N HIS A 171 6.77 -8.74 -7.21
CA HIS A 171 6.68 -9.09 -8.62
C HIS A 171 7.00 -10.58 -8.82
N PRO A 172 6.27 -11.35 -9.66
CA PRO A 172 6.48 -12.80 -9.83
C PRO A 172 7.92 -13.20 -10.16
N ARG A 173 8.64 -12.42 -10.98
CA ARG A 173 10.07 -12.64 -11.27
C ARG A 173 10.91 -12.59 -10.00
N ILE A 174 10.62 -11.62 -9.13
CA ILE A 174 11.33 -11.43 -7.87
C ILE A 174 11.03 -12.58 -6.91
N ALA A 175 9.76 -12.96 -6.79
CA ALA A 175 9.34 -14.10 -5.96
C ALA A 175 10.06 -15.41 -6.38
N ARG A 176 10.17 -15.67 -7.68
CA ARG A 176 10.88 -16.85 -8.20
C ARG A 176 12.37 -16.81 -7.85
N ARG A 177 13.05 -15.67 -8.07
CA ARG A 177 14.48 -15.50 -7.73
C ARG A 177 14.74 -15.66 -6.23
N MET A 178 13.84 -15.16 -5.39
CA MET A 178 13.90 -15.38 -3.94
C MET A 178 13.81 -16.85 -3.60
N ALA A 179 12.89 -17.60 -4.21
CA ALA A 179 12.74 -19.04 -4.02
C ALA A 179 14.01 -19.79 -4.45
N ASP A 180 14.55 -19.49 -5.64
CA ASP A 180 15.76 -20.12 -6.17
C ASP A 180 16.98 -19.88 -5.24
N ARG A 181 17.13 -18.65 -4.73
CA ARG A 181 18.24 -18.32 -3.83
C ARG A 181 18.11 -18.98 -2.48
N LEU A 182 16.92 -19.02 -1.91
CA LEU A 182 16.66 -19.71 -0.64
C LEU A 182 16.93 -21.23 -0.78
N THR A 183 16.63 -21.80 -1.93
CA THR A 183 16.96 -23.20 -2.23
C THR A 183 18.47 -23.41 -2.27
N ARG A 184 19.25 -22.55 -2.91
CA ARG A 184 20.73 -22.63 -2.95
C ARG A 184 21.34 -22.51 -1.55
N ILE A 185 20.91 -21.53 -0.74
CA ILE A 185 21.39 -21.36 0.64
C ILE A 185 21.08 -22.62 1.48
N ALA A 186 19.95 -23.27 1.23
CA ALA A 186 19.60 -24.52 1.90
C ALA A 186 20.46 -25.72 1.41
N SER A 187 20.92 -25.70 0.15
CA SER A 187 21.77 -26.75 -0.44
C SER A 187 23.24 -26.62 -0.02
N ASP A 188 23.73 -25.39 0.17
CA ASP A 188 25.14 -25.12 0.51
C ASP A 188 25.48 -25.41 2.00
N GLY A 189 24.58 -26.01 2.76
CA GLY A 189 24.85 -26.63 4.09
C GLY A 189 25.29 -25.67 5.21
N ASN A 190 25.46 -24.37 4.95
CA ASN A 190 26.02 -23.44 5.92
C ASN A 190 25.07 -22.30 6.35
N GLY A 191 23.84 -22.35 5.91
CA GLY A 191 22.76 -21.45 6.33
C GLY A 191 21.81 -22.17 7.27
N GLY A 192 22.25 -22.41 8.51
CA GLY A 192 21.39 -22.95 9.57
C GLY A 192 20.12 -22.13 9.69
N LEU A 193 19.07 -22.56 8.96
CA LEU A 193 17.72 -22.16 9.29
C LEU A 193 17.45 -22.68 10.68
N VAL A 194 17.56 -21.77 11.63
CA VAL A 194 17.14 -22.02 13.00
C VAL A 194 15.73 -22.63 12.90
N VAL A 195 15.61 -23.88 13.29
CA VAL A 195 14.33 -24.57 13.45
C VAL A 195 13.55 -23.72 14.44
N GLY A 196 12.66 -22.87 13.93
CA GLY A 196 11.74 -22.10 14.77
C GLY A 196 10.81 -23.07 15.50
N GLU A 197 10.25 -22.61 16.60
CA GLU A 197 9.20 -23.32 17.30
C GLU A 197 8.10 -23.77 16.31
N THR A 198 7.52 -24.94 16.52
CA THR A 198 6.44 -25.45 15.70
C THR A 198 5.24 -24.51 15.75
N LEU A 199 4.75 -24.13 14.57
CA LEU A 199 3.52 -23.36 14.48
C LEU A 199 2.33 -24.25 14.85
N THR A 200 1.36 -23.69 15.56
CA THR A 200 0.06 -24.33 15.74
C THR A 200 -0.70 -24.36 14.41
N GLU A 201 -1.69 -25.23 14.27
CA GLU A 201 -2.53 -25.30 13.06
C GLU A 201 -3.10 -23.93 12.69
N ARG A 202 -3.58 -23.18 13.69
CA ARG A 202 -4.15 -21.84 13.48
C ARG A 202 -3.12 -20.81 13.05
N GLU A 203 -1.90 -20.91 13.52
CA GLU A 203 -0.78 -20.06 13.06
C GLU A 203 -0.36 -20.43 11.62
N ALA A 204 -0.38 -21.72 11.30
CA ALA A 204 -0.09 -22.21 9.95
C ALA A 204 -1.15 -21.75 8.93
N GLU A 205 -2.44 -21.76 9.29
CA GLU A 205 -3.52 -21.23 8.47
C GLU A 205 -3.30 -19.73 8.19
N ILE A 206 -3.03 -18.92 9.22
CA ILE A 206 -2.76 -17.49 9.06
C ILE A 206 -1.54 -17.28 8.16
N LEU A 207 -0.45 -18.03 8.39
CA LEU A 207 0.76 -17.95 7.59
C LEU A 207 0.52 -18.32 6.12
N THR A 208 -0.33 -19.31 5.86
CA THR A 208 -0.77 -19.69 4.51
C THR A 208 -1.45 -18.55 3.78
N GLU A 209 -2.36 -17.85 4.46
CA GLU A 209 -3.06 -16.71 3.84
C GLU A 209 -2.15 -15.48 3.66
N VAL A 210 -1.16 -15.30 4.55
CA VAL A 210 -0.10 -14.30 4.35
C VAL A 210 0.69 -14.59 3.07
N ALA A 211 1.02 -15.85 2.82
CA ALA A 211 1.77 -16.24 1.63
C ALA A 211 0.97 -16.07 0.33
N LYS A 212 -0.36 -16.12 0.41
CA LYS A 212 -1.26 -15.78 -0.69
C LYS A 212 -1.41 -14.26 -0.92
N GLY A 213 -0.77 -13.43 -0.09
CA GLY A 213 -0.78 -11.98 -0.20
C GLY A 213 -1.98 -11.27 0.44
N LEU A 214 -2.87 -11.97 1.17
CA LEU A 214 -4.05 -11.38 1.76
C LEU A 214 -3.68 -10.36 2.85
N SER A 215 -4.42 -9.27 2.97
CA SER A 215 -4.31 -8.30 4.06
C SER A 215 -4.80 -8.87 5.40
N ASN A 216 -4.48 -8.23 6.51
CA ASN A 216 -4.96 -8.67 7.83
C ASN A 216 -6.49 -8.68 7.91
N ARG A 217 -7.15 -7.73 7.25
CA ARG A 217 -8.61 -7.65 7.17
C ARG A 217 -9.20 -8.83 6.39
N GLU A 218 -8.63 -9.17 5.25
CA GLU A 218 -9.08 -10.32 4.45
C GLU A 218 -8.84 -11.64 5.17
N ILE A 219 -7.70 -11.80 5.86
CA ILE A 219 -7.41 -12.97 6.71
C ILE A 219 -8.43 -13.04 7.85
N ALA A 220 -8.72 -11.92 8.51
CA ALA A 220 -9.69 -11.85 9.58
C ALA A 220 -11.08 -12.29 9.13
N GLN A 221 -11.54 -11.78 7.98
CA GLN A 221 -12.82 -12.18 7.37
C GLN A 221 -12.84 -13.67 7.02
N LYS A 222 -11.79 -14.16 6.37
CA LYS A 222 -11.70 -15.55 5.92
C LYS A 222 -11.65 -16.56 7.05
N LEU A 223 -10.97 -16.22 8.14
CA LEU A 223 -10.79 -17.09 9.30
C LEU A 223 -11.79 -16.81 10.44
N TYR A 224 -12.76 -15.92 10.22
CA TYR A 224 -13.81 -15.55 11.18
C TYR A 224 -13.24 -15.10 12.54
N ILE A 225 -12.20 -14.23 12.51
CA ILE A 225 -11.56 -13.62 13.69
C ILE A 225 -11.43 -12.11 13.51
N SER A 226 -11.08 -11.39 14.58
CA SER A 226 -10.85 -9.95 14.48
C SER A 226 -9.50 -9.62 13.81
N GLU A 227 -9.41 -8.45 13.16
CA GLU A 227 -8.15 -7.99 12.57
C GLU A 227 -7.05 -7.79 13.64
N SER A 228 -7.44 -7.38 14.85
CA SER A 228 -6.52 -7.27 15.99
C SER A 228 -5.96 -8.65 16.40
N THR A 229 -6.78 -9.70 16.32
CA THR A 229 -6.34 -11.08 16.55
C THR A 229 -5.34 -11.52 15.49
N VAL A 230 -5.57 -11.19 14.21
CA VAL A 230 -4.60 -11.49 13.13
C VAL A 230 -3.27 -10.77 13.40
N LYS A 231 -3.29 -9.48 13.72
CA LYS A 231 -2.08 -8.71 14.06
C LYS A 231 -1.31 -9.32 15.23
N SER A 232 -1.99 -9.69 16.30
CA SER A 232 -1.38 -10.32 17.46
C SER A 232 -0.76 -11.69 17.11
N ARG A 233 -1.50 -12.53 16.37
CA ARG A 233 -1.00 -13.85 15.92
C ARG A 233 0.21 -13.72 14.99
N LEU A 234 0.19 -12.76 14.06
CA LEU A 234 1.33 -12.50 13.19
C LEU A 234 2.59 -12.12 13.97
N LYS A 235 2.47 -11.33 15.04
CA LYS A 235 3.59 -11.01 15.92
C LYS A 235 4.19 -12.28 16.54
N THR A 236 3.34 -13.20 17.00
CA THR A 236 3.77 -14.49 17.56
C THR A 236 4.42 -15.38 16.49
N ILE A 237 3.80 -15.47 15.30
CA ILE A 237 4.34 -16.22 14.16
C ILE A 237 5.72 -15.69 13.78
N PHE A 238 5.88 -14.36 13.65
CA PHE A 238 7.17 -13.76 13.29
C PHE A 238 8.25 -14.06 14.33
N SER A 239 7.90 -14.02 15.63
CA SER A 239 8.81 -14.40 16.71
C SER A 239 9.21 -15.89 16.61
N LYS A 240 8.26 -16.79 16.44
CA LYS A 240 8.50 -18.24 16.32
C LYS A 240 9.36 -18.58 15.12
N LEU A 241 9.11 -17.94 13.97
CA LEU A 241 9.85 -18.16 12.74
C LEU A 241 11.18 -17.38 12.69
N LYS A 242 11.44 -16.55 13.71
CA LYS A 242 12.60 -15.63 13.77
C LYS A 242 12.70 -14.72 12.53
N VAL A 243 11.56 -14.30 12.00
CA VAL A 243 11.45 -13.34 10.90
C VAL A 243 11.04 -11.98 11.42
N ARG A 244 11.45 -10.92 10.73
CA ARG A 244 11.19 -9.54 11.15
C ARG A 244 10.11 -8.85 10.35
N ALA A 245 9.66 -9.49 9.26
CA ALA A 245 8.75 -8.87 8.31
C ALA A 245 7.80 -9.90 7.68
N ARG A 246 6.66 -9.38 7.22
CA ARG A 246 5.62 -10.12 6.52
C ARG A 246 6.13 -10.79 5.24
N THR A 247 6.98 -10.08 4.47
CA THR A 247 7.62 -10.61 3.26
C THR A 247 8.49 -11.83 3.56
N GLN A 248 9.24 -11.82 4.67
CA GLN A 248 10.04 -12.96 5.12
C GLN A 248 9.15 -14.14 5.54
N ALA A 249 8.05 -13.86 6.23
CA ALA A 249 7.09 -14.90 6.62
C ALA A 249 6.42 -15.54 5.40
N ALA A 250 6.04 -14.73 4.39
CA ALA A 250 5.51 -15.22 3.13
C ALA A 250 6.52 -16.09 2.38
N ALA A 251 7.76 -15.64 2.25
CA ALA A 251 8.84 -16.42 1.63
C ALA A 251 9.12 -17.75 2.37
N TYR A 252 9.09 -17.72 3.72
CA TYR A 252 9.20 -18.95 4.54
C TYR A 252 8.07 -19.93 4.23
N ALA A 253 6.83 -19.46 4.17
CA ALA A 253 5.65 -20.27 3.91
C ALA A 253 5.70 -20.94 2.52
N ILE A 254 6.06 -20.20 1.49
CA ILE A 254 6.21 -20.72 0.12
C ILE A 254 7.27 -21.82 0.10
N ARG A 255 8.43 -21.58 0.72
CA ARG A 255 9.51 -22.56 0.78
C ARG A 255 9.13 -23.84 1.52
N ARG A 256 8.34 -23.76 2.58
CA ARG A 256 7.88 -24.89 3.37
C ARG A 256 6.67 -25.60 2.77
N GLY A 257 6.18 -25.13 1.61
CA GLY A 257 5.06 -25.77 0.92
C GLY A 257 3.68 -25.48 1.51
N TYR A 258 3.54 -24.44 2.31
CA TYR A 258 2.23 -24.00 2.81
C TYR A 258 1.32 -23.49 1.70
N VAL A 259 1.92 -23.03 0.59
CA VAL A 259 1.22 -22.59 -0.64
C VAL A 259 1.92 -23.25 -1.83
N ARG A 260 1.12 -23.81 -2.71
CA ARG A 260 1.58 -24.37 -4.01
C ARG A 260 1.44 -23.36 -5.12
#